data_97bcfbf928f485fc4104afb22addd4ba
#
_entry.id   97bcfbf928f485fc4104afb22addd4ba
#
_cell.length_a   1.000
_cell.length_b   1.000
_cell.length_c   1.000
_cell.angle_alpha   90.00
_cell.angle_beta   90.00
_cell.angle_gamma   90.00
#
_symmetry.space_group_name_H-M   'P 1'
#
loop_
_entity.id
_entity.type
_entity.pdbx_description
1 polymer ?
#
loop_
_entity_poly.entity_id
_entity_poly.type
_entity_poly.pdbx_seq_one_letter_code
_entity_poly.pdbx_strand_id
1 'polypeptide(L)'
;FPINLKQFGNASIFCITLTCITYVLTYGKVLDWYDDPTIQWATVGAVVAGILFVYIEVTQRNPYYQFDVLKLRTIRFGFLFYFLLMVLNSSSMFVNVFTGIGMKLDNYQNATLGNWSMLGYFIGGIATIWLSVKGVHFKYLFAAGFLFLGLSAMFMYFEVQGAGLYERMKYPVIIRSTGMMFLYSLIPTFATQRMPYKYLSSWICTMLTVRMVLAPSIGTALYSNVLQERQQHYITRYAQNVDMMHPEASASFMQTVQGMQYQGKSKQEAVNMAATSTKGRIQVQATLSAVKEMAGWTLYACLFCMIFVVVLPYPKRKLLT
;
A
#
# COMPACT_ATOMS: atom_id res chain seq x y z
N PHE A 1 8.63 -35.32 11.30
CA PHE A 1 9.28 -34.27 12.12
C PHE A 1 8.57 -34.24 13.45
N PRO A 2 9.22 -34.55 14.58
CA PRO A 2 8.60 -34.37 15.88
C PRO A 2 8.42 -32.88 16.12
N ILE A 3 7.19 -32.48 16.39
CA ILE A 3 6.88 -31.08 16.75
C ILE A 3 7.54 -30.81 18.10
N ASN A 4 8.53 -29.93 18.11
CA ASN A 4 9.19 -29.52 19.33
C ASN A 4 8.32 -28.46 20.03
N LEU A 5 7.74 -28.77 21.17
CA LEU A 5 6.84 -27.91 21.92
C LEU A 5 7.46 -26.53 22.24
N LYS A 6 8.80 -26.49 22.45
CA LYS A 6 9.53 -25.23 22.67
C LYS A 6 9.56 -24.34 21.41
N GLN A 7 9.74 -24.94 20.23
CA GLN A 7 9.72 -24.19 18.96
C GLN A 7 8.31 -23.66 18.65
N PHE A 8 7.29 -24.45 18.99
CA PHE A 8 5.90 -24.00 18.86
C PHE A 8 5.59 -22.81 19.78
N GLY A 9 6.08 -22.86 21.04
CA GLY A 9 5.94 -21.74 21.98
C GLY A 9 6.61 -20.45 21.44
N ASN A 10 7.83 -20.57 20.88
CA ASN A 10 8.54 -19.42 20.30
C ASN A 10 7.80 -18.83 19.09
N ALA A 11 7.28 -19.69 18.22
CA ALA A 11 6.48 -19.25 17.08
C ALA A 11 5.20 -18.52 17.54
N SER A 12 4.55 -19.00 18.62
CA SER A 12 3.36 -18.34 19.19
C SER A 12 3.68 -16.96 19.75
N ILE A 13 4.81 -16.79 20.44
CA ILE A 13 5.26 -15.48 20.95
C ILE A 13 5.52 -14.52 19.78
N PHE A 14 6.15 -15.02 18.72
CA PHE A 14 6.38 -14.24 17.51
C PHE A 14 5.07 -13.79 16.85
N CYS A 15 4.07 -14.70 16.73
CA CYS A 15 2.75 -14.37 16.22
C CYS A 15 2.04 -13.31 17.07
N ILE A 16 2.11 -13.40 18.40
CA ILE A 16 1.55 -12.39 19.31
C ILE A 16 2.21 -11.03 19.05
N THR A 17 3.55 -10.99 18.96
CA THR A 17 4.28 -9.76 18.65
C THR A 17 3.79 -9.11 17.34
N LEU A 18 3.68 -9.90 16.27
CA LEU A 18 3.22 -9.41 14.98
C LEU A 18 1.76 -8.94 15.02
N THR A 19 0.90 -9.66 15.71
CA THR A 19 -0.53 -9.29 15.87
C THR A 19 -0.67 -7.97 16.61
N CYS A 20 0.07 -7.79 17.70
CA CYS A 20 0.07 -6.53 18.45
C CYS A 20 0.58 -5.35 17.58
N ILE A 21 1.69 -5.52 16.86
CA ILE A 21 2.22 -4.49 15.95
C ILE A 21 1.19 -4.13 14.87
N THR A 22 0.59 -5.16 14.24
CA THR A 22 -0.41 -4.94 13.19
C THR A 22 -1.64 -4.23 13.74
N TYR A 23 -2.09 -4.59 14.93
CA TYR A 23 -3.21 -3.94 15.61
C TYR A 23 -2.94 -2.44 15.83
N VAL A 24 -1.78 -2.10 16.41
CA VAL A 24 -1.38 -0.71 16.63
C VAL A 24 -1.33 0.09 15.31
N LEU A 25 -0.75 -0.48 14.27
CA LEU A 25 -0.64 0.19 12.97
C LEU A 25 -1.98 0.37 12.26
N THR A 26 -2.89 -0.60 12.40
CA THR A 26 -4.19 -0.57 11.71
C THR A 26 -5.20 0.32 12.43
N TYR A 27 -5.26 0.22 13.75
CA TYR A 27 -6.28 0.89 14.56
C TYR A 27 -5.78 2.15 15.25
N GLY A 28 -4.46 2.42 15.27
CA GLY A 28 -3.88 3.54 15.99
C GLY A 28 -4.57 4.86 15.71
N LYS A 29 -4.83 5.17 14.44
CA LYS A 29 -5.48 6.43 14.07
C LYS A 29 -6.98 6.47 14.39
N VAL A 30 -7.66 5.33 14.29
CA VAL A 30 -9.12 5.24 14.59
C VAL A 30 -9.38 5.42 16.07
N LEU A 31 -8.42 5.01 16.91
CA LEU A 31 -8.48 5.07 18.36
C LEU A 31 -7.62 6.21 18.94
N ASP A 32 -7.33 7.24 18.14
CA ASP A 32 -6.52 8.41 18.54
C ASP A 32 -5.17 8.04 19.17
N TRP A 33 -4.55 6.97 18.65
CA TRP A 33 -3.23 6.49 19.06
C TRP A 33 -3.15 6.19 20.58
N TYR A 34 -2.21 6.80 21.27
CA TYR A 34 -1.93 6.51 22.68
C TYR A 34 -2.92 7.11 23.67
N ASP A 35 -3.96 7.79 23.21
CA ASP A 35 -5.05 8.24 24.07
C ASP A 35 -5.98 7.07 24.46
N ASP A 36 -6.02 6.00 23.64
CA ASP A 36 -6.78 4.78 23.93
C ASP A 36 -5.94 3.75 24.71
N PRO A 37 -6.43 3.24 25.86
CA PRO A 37 -5.72 2.24 26.64
C PRO A 37 -5.45 0.92 25.88
N THR A 38 -6.28 0.56 24.89
CA THR A 38 -6.08 -0.67 24.13
C THR A 38 -4.83 -0.60 23.24
N ILE A 39 -4.55 0.57 22.65
CA ILE A 39 -3.32 0.82 21.89
C ILE A 39 -2.09 0.81 22.80
N GLN A 40 -2.20 1.39 23.98
CA GLN A 40 -1.11 1.37 24.98
C GLN A 40 -0.75 -0.08 25.36
N TRP A 41 -1.75 -0.89 25.75
CA TRP A 41 -1.52 -2.30 26.09
C TRP A 41 -1.02 -3.14 24.92
N ALA A 42 -1.54 -2.91 23.71
CA ALA A 42 -1.04 -3.59 22.52
C ALA A 42 0.42 -3.23 22.24
N THR A 43 0.82 -1.97 22.42
CA THR A 43 2.22 -1.54 22.27
C THR A 43 3.13 -2.18 23.32
N VAL A 44 2.72 -2.17 24.58
CA VAL A 44 3.47 -2.86 25.66
C VAL A 44 3.59 -4.36 25.35
N GLY A 45 2.49 -4.99 24.95
CA GLY A 45 2.48 -6.39 24.54
C GLY A 45 3.42 -6.69 23.38
N ALA A 46 3.44 -5.84 22.36
CA ALA A 46 4.36 -5.96 21.22
C ALA A 46 5.83 -5.89 21.64
N VAL A 47 6.17 -4.92 22.49
CA VAL A 47 7.55 -4.72 22.98
C VAL A 47 7.98 -5.88 23.87
N VAL A 48 7.17 -6.26 24.84
CA VAL A 48 7.49 -7.34 25.80
C VAL A 48 7.61 -8.69 25.07
N ALA A 49 6.62 -9.04 24.24
CA ALA A 49 6.67 -10.29 23.46
C ALA A 49 7.82 -10.29 22.46
N GLY A 50 8.13 -9.16 21.81
CA GLY A 50 9.24 -9.02 20.89
C GLY A 50 10.62 -9.22 21.57
N ILE A 51 10.84 -8.58 22.73
CA ILE A 51 12.06 -8.77 23.52
C ILE A 51 12.18 -10.22 23.98
N LEU A 52 11.09 -10.81 24.47
CA LEU A 52 11.05 -12.20 24.92
C LEU A 52 11.40 -13.16 23.76
N PHE A 53 10.83 -12.94 22.57
CA PHE A 53 11.14 -13.73 21.39
C PHE A 53 12.63 -13.67 21.04
N VAL A 54 13.20 -12.45 20.95
CA VAL A 54 14.63 -12.27 20.63
C VAL A 54 15.51 -12.93 21.69
N TYR A 55 15.19 -12.74 22.98
CA TYR A 55 15.95 -13.35 24.08
C TYR A 55 15.96 -14.87 24.01
N ILE A 56 14.80 -15.50 23.79
CA ILE A 56 14.68 -16.95 23.70
C ILE A 56 15.46 -17.47 22.48
N GLU A 57 15.29 -16.83 21.29
CA GLU A 57 15.96 -17.28 20.07
C GLU A 57 17.49 -17.13 20.11
N VAL A 58 18.00 -16.12 20.80
CA VAL A 58 19.46 -15.93 20.97
C VAL A 58 20.05 -16.92 21.97
N THR A 59 19.28 -17.31 23.00
CA THR A 59 19.75 -18.19 24.08
C THR A 59 19.61 -19.67 23.74
N GLN A 60 18.71 -20.04 22.83
CA GLN A 60 18.47 -21.44 22.47
C GLN A 60 19.61 -22.05 21.64
N ARG A 61 19.94 -23.31 21.96
CA ARG A 61 20.97 -24.11 21.24
C ARG A 61 20.56 -24.43 19.79
N ASN A 62 19.25 -24.60 19.54
CA ASN A 62 18.66 -24.83 18.21
C ASN A 62 17.55 -23.81 17.95
N PRO A 63 17.89 -22.58 17.55
CA PRO A 63 16.91 -21.52 17.35
C PRO A 63 16.01 -21.85 16.14
N TYR A 64 14.73 -21.49 16.26
CA TYR A 64 13.78 -21.53 15.15
C TYR A 64 14.17 -20.51 14.07
N TYR A 65 14.65 -19.34 14.51
CA TYR A 65 15.07 -18.25 13.64
C TYR A 65 16.58 -17.94 13.86
N GLN A 66 17.34 -18.07 12.81
CA GLN A 66 18.78 -17.77 12.84
C GLN A 66 19.03 -16.32 12.42
N PHE A 67 19.29 -15.43 13.37
CA PHE A 67 19.56 -14.01 13.12
C PHE A 67 20.77 -13.77 12.21
N ASP A 68 21.71 -14.72 12.12
CA ASP A 68 22.85 -14.66 11.21
C ASP A 68 22.46 -14.51 9.73
N VAL A 69 21.22 -14.89 9.38
CA VAL A 69 20.68 -14.71 8.03
C VAL A 69 20.70 -13.22 7.62
N LEU A 70 20.49 -12.31 8.57
CA LEU A 70 20.49 -10.87 8.31
C LEU A 70 21.89 -10.29 8.07
N LYS A 71 22.97 -11.02 8.37
CA LYS A 71 24.34 -10.60 8.05
C LYS A 71 24.64 -10.71 6.56
N LEU A 72 23.89 -11.55 5.82
CA LEU A 72 24.10 -11.74 4.39
C LEU A 72 23.57 -10.52 3.61
N ARG A 73 24.47 -9.90 2.81
CA ARG A 73 24.17 -8.68 2.05
C ARG A 73 23.00 -8.85 1.07
N THR A 74 22.93 -9.99 0.39
CA THR A 74 21.84 -10.28 -0.57
C THR A 74 20.49 -10.37 0.11
N ILE A 75 20.44 -10.89 1.33
CA ILE A 75 19.22 -11.02 2.12
C ILE A 75 18.76 -9.65 2.63
N ARG A 76 19.68 -8.82 3.11
CA ARG A 76 19.33 -7.44 3.52
C ARG A 76 18.75 -6.64 2.37
N PHE A 77 19.30 -6.75 1.16
CA PHE A 77 18.73 -6.11 -0.01
C PHE A 77 17.39 -6.72 -0.42
N GLY A 78 17.25 -8.04 -0.38
CA GLY A 78 15.98 -8.71 -0.63
C GLY A 78 14.88 -8.25 0.34
N PHE A 79 15.23 -8.13 1.62
CA PHE A 79 14.36 -7.60 2.65
C PHE A 79 13.92 -6.15 2.38
N LEU A 80 14.89 -5.28 2.07
CA LEU A 80 14.64 -3.88 1.74
C LEU A 80 13.75 -3.75 0.50
N PHE A 81 14.00 -4.54 -0.54
CA PHE A 81 13.20 -4.48 -1.76
C PHE A 81 11.78 -4.99 -1.55
N TYR A 82 11.58 -6.04 -0.74
CA TYR A 82 10.24 -6.46 -0.35
C TYR A 82 9.51 -5.40 0.46
N PHE A 83 10.21 -4.78 1.40
CA PHE A 83 9.62 -3.71 2.20
C PHE A 83 9.16 -2.54 1.30
N LEU A 84 10.05 -2.04 0.44
CA LEU A 84 9.73 -0.96 -0.50
C LEU A 84 8.59 -1.36 -1.44
N LEU A 85 8.63 -2.57 -1.99
CA LEU A 85 7.57 -3.08 -2.86
C LEU A 85 6.21 -3.08 -2.17
N MET A 86 6.13 -3.60 -0.94
CA MET A 86 4.86 -3.73 -0.23
C MET A 86 4.31 -2.38 0.21
N VAL A 87 5.18 -1.48 0.69
CA VAL A 87 4.79 -0.11 1.01
C VAL A 87 4.23 0.59 -0.24
N LEU A 88 4.94 0.54 -1.37
CA LEU A 88 4.45 1.14 -2.61
C LEU A 88 3.18 0.46 -3.14
N ASN A 89 3.04 -0.85 -2.94
CA ASN A 89 1.82 -1.57 -3.34
C ASN A 89 0.59 -1.16 -2.51
N SER A 90 0.76 -0.69 -1.28
CA SER A 90 -0.35 -0.18 -0.46
C SER A 90 -1.04 1.02 -1.09
N SER A 91 -0.39 1.70 -2.06
CA SER A 91 -1.02 2.74 -2.89
C SER A 91 -2.22 2.23 -3.70
N SER A 92 -2.43 0.90 -3.78
CA SER A 92 -3.63 0.31 -4.39
C SER A 92 -4.94 0.79 -3.78
N MET A 93 -4.91 1.23 -2.52
CA MET A 93 -6.08 1.80 -1.87
C MET A 93 -6.63 3.03 -2.62
N PHE A 94 -5.79 3.78 -3.34
CA PHE A 94 -6.23 4.94 -4.11
C PHE A 94 -7.16 4.57 -5.25
N VAL A 95 -6.94 3.41 -5.88
CA VAL A 95 -7.85 2.88 -6.89
C VAL A 95 -9.23 2.66 -6.27
N ASN A 96 -9.28 1.99 -5.11
CA ASN A 96 -10.54 1.69 -4.43
C ASN A 96 -11.26 2.97 -3.94
N VAL A 97 -10.50 3.94 -3.42
CA VAL A 97 -11.06 5.24 -2.98
C VAL A 97 -11.61 6.02 -4.18
N PHE A 98 -10.86 6.07 -5.29
CA PHE A 98 -11.30 6.76 -6.50
C PHE A 98 -12.53 6.09 -7.13
N THR A 99 -12.52 4.78 -7.29
CA THR A 99 -13.64 4.03 -7.87
C THR A 99 -14.89 4.09 -7.01
N GLY A 100 -14.74 4.00 -5.68
CA GLY A 100 -15.87 4.05 -4.75
C GLY A 100 -16.46 5.46 -4.58
N ILE A 101 -15.62 6.47 -4.37
CA ILE A 101 -16.07 7.83 -4.06
C ILE A 101 -16.23 8.68 -5.33
N GLY A 102 -15.25 8.63 -6.23
CA GLY A 102 -15.23 9.44 -7.44
C GLY A 102 -16.17 8.92 -8.52
N MET A 103 -16.06 7.64 -8.84
CA MET A 103 -16.84 6.98 -9.90
C MET A 103 -18.16 6.38 -9.39
N LYS A 104 -18.31 6.23 -8.07
CA LYS A 104 -19.47 5.60 -7.42
C LYS A 104 -19.78 4.19 -7.96
N LEU A 105 -18.73 3.43 -8.27
CA LEU A 105 -18.88 2.05 -8.71
C LEU A 105 -19.40 1.18 -7.55
N ASP A 106 -20.25 0.21 -7.90
CA ASP A 106 -20.68 -0.78 -6.93
C ASP A 106 -19.57 -1.80 -6.59
N ASN A 107 -19.80 -2.61 -5.57
CA ASN A 107 -18.82 -3.61 -5.12
C ASN A 107 -18.52 -4.66 -6.20
N TYR A 108 -19.51 -5.01 -7.04
CA TYR A 108 -19.34 -5.97 -8.12
C TYR A 108 -18.43 -5.41 -9.23
N GLN A 109 -18.68 -4.17 -9.66
CA GLN A 109 -17.86 -3.48 -10.65
C GLN A 109 -16.41 -3.29 -10.14
N ASN A 110 -16.25 -2.98 -8.86
CA ASN A 110 -14.93 -2.84 -8.25
C ASN A 110 -14.17 -4.18 -8.16
N ALA A 111 -14.87 -5.27 -7.84
CA ALA A 111 -14.31 -6.61 -7.86
C ALA A 111 -13.91 -7.05 -9.29
N THR A 112 -14.74 -6.77 -10.29
CA THR A 112 -14.42 -7.09 -11.70
C THR A 112 -13.22 -6.28 -12.21
N LEU A 113 -13.04 -5.04 -11.74
CA LEU A 113 -11.85 -4.26 -12.03
C LEU A 113 -10.59 -4.94 -11.47
N GLY A 114 -10.69 -5.49 -10.24
CA GLY A 114 -9.59 -6.26 -9.62
C GLY A 114 -9.16 -7.48 -10.43
N ASN A 115 -10.08 -8.14 -11.15
CA ASN A 115 -9.77 -9.30 -11.97
C ASN A 115 -8.78 -9.00 -13.11
N TRP A 116 -8.73 -7.77 -13.60
CA TRP A 116 -7.75 -7.36 -14.62
C TRP A 116 -6.31 -7.42 -14.12
N SER A 117 -6.10 -7.49 -12.82
CA SER A 117 -4.78 -7.73 -12.24
C SER A 117 -4.18 -9.08 -12.65
N MET A 118 -5.02 -10.11 -12.90
CA MET A 118 -4.57 -11.42 -13.34
C MET A 118 -3.86 -11.35 -14.69
N LEU A 119 -4.39 -10.53 -15.63
CA LEU A 119 -3.73 -10.30 -16.91
C LEU A 119 -2.34 -9.68 -16.72
N GLY A 120 -2.21 -8.71 -15.84
CA GLY A 120 -0.93 -8.10 -15.52
C GLY A 120 0.06 -9.07 -14.87
N TYR A 121 -0.39 -9.93 -13.96
CA TYR A 121 0.46 -10.98 -13.38
C TYR A 121 0.93 -11.98 -14.43
N PHE A 122 0.07 -12.37 -15.36
CA PHE A 122 0.42 -13.28 -16.45
C PHE A 122 1.49 -12.67 -17.39
N ILE A 123 1.26 -11.45 -17.87
CA ILE A 123 2.21 -10.71 -18.71
C ILE A 123 3.56 -10.53 -17.98
N GLY A 124 3.50 -10.08 -16.72
CA GLY A 124 4.68 -9.85 -15.89
C GLY A 124 5.46 -11.13 -15.63
N GLY A 125 4.78 -12.25 -15.38
CA GLY A 125 5.39 -13.55 -15.15
C GLY A 125 6.15 -14.04 -16.38
N ILE A 126 5.52 -14.06 -17.53
CA ILE A 126 6.15 -14.48 -18.80
C ILE A 126 7.35 -13.58 -19.12
N ALA A 127 7.17 -12.27 -19.05
CA ALA A 127 8.24 -11.31 -19.33
C ALA A 127 9.42 -11.48 -18.37
N THR A 128 9.18 -11.72 -17.08
CA THR A 128 10.24 -11.93 -16.09
C THR A 128 11.03 -13.21 -16.39
N ILE A 129 10.34 -14.31 -16.68
CA ILE A 129 11.00 -15.59 -17.03
C ILE A 129 11.84 -15.41 -18.28
N TRP A 130 11.27 -14.85 -19.34
CA TRP A 130 11.95 -14.67 -20.63
C TRP A 130 13.20 -13.79 -20.51
N LEU A 131 13.10 -12.64 -19.83
CA LEU A 131 14.24 -11.75 -19.60
C LEU A 131 15.30 -12.39 -18.68
N SER A 132 14.87 -13.19 -17.72
CA SER A 132 15.77 -13.91 -16.83
C SER A 132 16.56 -15.00 -17.58
N VAL A 133 15.92 -15.73 -18.48
CA VAL A 133 16.59 -16.72 -19.34
C VAL A 133 17.58 -16.06 -20.30
N LYS A 134 17.25 -14.88 -20.84
CA LYS A 134 18.19 -14.07 -21.67
C LYS A 134 19.39 -13.53 -20.90
N GLY A 135 19.48 -13.76 -19.60
CA GLY A 135 20.64 -13.32 -18.80
C GLY A 135 20.63 -11.83 -18.44
N VAL A 136 19.52 -11.13 -18.58
CA VAL A 136 19.43 -9.71 -18.21
C VAL A 136 19.78 -9.54 -16.72
N HIS A 137 20.60 -8.54 -16.42
CA HIS A 137 21.08 -8.33 -15.06
C HIS A 137 19.95 -7.90 -14.11
N PHE A 138 19.93 -8.42 -12.89
CA PHE A 138 18.89 -8.15 -11.87
C PHE A 138 18.57 -6.67 -11.67
N LYS A 139 19.57 -5.79 -11.72
CA LYS A 139 19.36 -4.35 -11.56
C LYS A 139 18.38 -3.75 -12.56
N TYR A 140 18.43 -4.18 -13.82
CA TYR A 140 17.51 -3.70 -14.85
C TYR A 140 16.11 -4.29 -14.69
N LEU A 141 16.03 -5.53 -14.26
CA LEU A 141 14.76 -6.21 -14.01
C LEU A 141 14.02 -5.58 -12.82
N PHE A 142 14.74 -5.29 -11.73
CA PHE A 142 14.16 -4.58 -10.59
C PHE A 142 13.74 -3.15 -10.96
N ALA A 143 14.59 -2.45 -11.71
CA ALA A 143 14.27 -1.11 -12.20
C ALA A 143 12.99 -1.12 -13.06
N ALA A 144 12.85 -2.11 -13.96
CA ALA A 144 11.62 -2.28 -14.74
C ALA A 144 10.38 -2.52 -13.86
N GLY A 145 10.50 -3.34 -12.81
CA GLY A 145 9.40 -3.56 -11.87
C GLY A 145 8.94 -2.27 -11.18
N PHE A 146 9.87 -1.47 -10.64
CA PHE A 146 9.56 -0.17 -10.05
C PHE A 146 9.07 0.85 -11.07
N LEU A 147 9.58 0.80 -12.32
CA LEU A 147 9.08 1.64 -13.40
C LEU A 147 7.60 1.36 -13.71
N PHE A 148 7.20 0.09 -13.81
CA PHE A 148 5.78 -0.26 -14.02
C PHE A 148 4.89 0.20 -12.87
N LEU A 149 5.34 0.11 -11.63
CA LEU A 149 4.61 0.68 -10.48
C LEU A 149 4.46 2.21 -10.62
N GLY A 150 5.54 2.90 -11.00
CA GLY A 150 5.51 4.34 -11.24
C GLY A 150 4.59 4.73 -12.40
N LEU A 151 4.63 4.00 -13.51
CA LEU A 151 3.71 4.22 -14.65
C LEU A 151 2.24 4.04 -14.22
N SER A 152 1.94 3.04 -13.41
CA SER A 152 0.58 2.88 -12.87
C SER A 152 0.16 4.09 -12.03
N ALA A 153 1.03 4.60 -11.17
CA ALA A 153 0.76 5.81 -10.37
C ALA A 153 0.59 7.06 -11.26
N MET A 154 1.36 7.16 -12.34
CA MET A 154 1.24 8.22 -13.34
C MET A 154 -0.13 8.16 -14.04
N PHE A 155 -0.57 6.98 -14.49
CA PHE A 155 -1.90 6.82 -15.07
C PHE A 155 -2.99 7.21 -14.07
N MET A 156 -2.88 6.78 -12.81
CA MET A 156 -3.83 7.21 -11.78
C MET A 156 -3.84 8.72 -11.61
N TYR A 157 -2.70 9.39 -11.61
CA TYR A 157 -2.61 10.84 -11.48
C TYR A 157 -3.39 11.58 -12.58
N PHE A 158 -3.36 11.09 -13.83
CA PHE A 158 -4.08 11.70 -14.94
C PHE A 158 -5.57 11.32 -14.98
N GLU A 159 -5.92 10.09 -14.58
CA GLU A 159 -7.32 9.62 -14.62
C GLU A 159 -8.16 10.12 -13.43
N VAL A 160 -7.55 10.51 -12.30
CA VAL A 160 -8.26 11.10 -11.17
C VAL A 160 -8.71 12.52 -11.54
N GLN A 161 -9.70 12.61 -12.40
CA GLN A 161 -10.44 13.81 -12.79
C GLN A 161 -11.92 13.45 -12.80
N GLY A 162 -12.80 14.41 -12.55
CA GLY A 162 -14.20 14.25 -12.15
C GLY A 162 -15.14 13.31 -12.93
N ALA A 163 -14.73 12.72 -14.06
CA ALA A 163 -15.53 11.78 -14.84
C ALA A 163 -14.62 10.62 -15.32
N GLY A 164 -14.12 9.82 -14.38
CA GLY A 164 -13.33 8.63 -14.74
C GLY A 164 -14.18 7.61 -15.51
N LEU A 165 -13.63 7.08 -16.61
CA LEU A 165 -14.24 5.98 -17.36
C LEU A 165 -13.75 4.65 -16.80
N TYR A 166 -14.67 3.74 -16.48
CA TYR A 166 -14.35 2.38 -16.00
C TYR A 166 -13.32 1.68 -16.88
N GLU A 167 -13.46 1.79 -18.21
CA GLU A 167 -12.54 1.16 -19.15
C GLU A 167 -11.09 1.63 -19.00
N ARG A 168 -10.87 2.88 -18.69
CA ARG A 168 -9.52 3.44 -18.49
C ARG A 168 -8.87 2.97 -17.20
N MET A 169 -9.67 2.65 -16.18
CA MET A 169 -9.14 2.15 -14.90
C MET A 169 -8.53 0.75 -14.98
N LYS A 170 -8.80 0.00 -16.04
CA LYS A 170 -8.16 -1.30 -16.29
C LYS A 170 -6.65 -1.17 -16.50
N TYR A 171 -6.19 -0.11 -17.19
CA TYR A 171 -4.78 0.08 -17.54
C TYR A 171 -3.87 0.24 -16.30
N PRO A 172 -4.12 1.14 -15.35
CA PRO A 172 -3.28 1.25 -14.16
C PRO A 172 -3.27 -0.03 -13.31
N VAL A 173 -4.38 -0.78 -13.28
CA VAL A 173 -4.44 -2.07 -12.56
C VAL A 173 -3.55 -3.11 -13.23
N ILE A 174 -3.61 -3.26 -14.56
CA ILE A 174 -2.78 -4.20 -15.33
C ILE A 174 -1.29 -3.84 -15.21
N ILE A 175 -0.94 -2.57 -15.43
CA ILE A 175 0.45 -2.09 -15.37
C ILE A 175 1.05 -2.32 -13.98
N ARG A 176 0.29 -2.00 -12.92
CA ARG A 176 0.72 -2.24 -11.55
C ARG A 176 0.97 -3.71 -11.26
N SER A 177 0.05 -4.56 -11.66
CA SER A 177 0.16 -6.01 -11.45
C SER A 177 1.34 -6.62 -12.21
N THR A 178 1.65 -6.10 -13.40
CA THR A 178 2.85 -6.46 -14.16
C THR A 178 4.11 -6.12 -13.36
N GLY A 179 4.25 -4.89 -12.85
CA GLY A 179 5.38 -4.48 -12.02
C GLY A 179 5.51 -5.28 -10.74
N MET A 180 4.38 -5.55 -10.09
CA MET A 180 4.33 -6.41 -8.90
C MET A 180 4.90 -7.80 -9.19
N MET A 181 4.48 -8.44 -10.28
CA MET A 181 4.95 -9.79 -10.62
C MET A 181 6.44 -9.82 -10.93
N PHE A 182 6.98 -8.79 -11.58
CA PHE A 182 8.44 -8.64 -11.77
C PHE A 182 9.17 -8.71 -10.43
N LEU A 183 8.77 -7.91 -9.48
CA LEU A 183 9.44 -7.81 -8.18
C LEU A 183 9.21 -9.05 -7.31
N TYR A 184 7.97 -9.59 -7.31
CA TYR A 184 7.63 -10.79 -6.52
C TYR A 184 8.44 -12.02 -6.91
N SER A 185 8.72 -12.21 -8.19
CA SER A 185 9.49 -13.38 -8.67
C SER A 185 11.00 -13.17 -8.56
N LEU A 186 11.48 -11.93 -8.75
CA LEU A 186 12.91 -11.65 -8.79
C LEU A 186 13.55 -11.48 -7.42
N ILE A 187 12.84 -10.92 -6.43
CA ILE A 187 13.41 -10.65 -5.11
C ILE A 187 13.81 -11.96 -4.40
N PRO A 188 12.93 -13.00 -4.32
CA PRO A 188 13.35 -14.26 -3.72
C PRO A 188 14.50 -14.92 -4.48
N THR A 189 14.42 -14.93 -5.81
CA THR A 189 15.48 -15.50 -6.66
C THR A 189 16.83 -14.82 -6.41
N PHE A 190 16.86 -13.50 -6.30
CA PHE A 190 18.05 -12.73 -5.99
C PHE A 190 18.59 -13.02 -4.58
N ALA A 191 17.71 -13.04 -3.58
CA ALA A 191 18.10 -13.24 -2.19
C ALA A 191 18.69 -14.64 -1.93
N THR A 192 18.14 -15.67 -2.61
CA THR A 192 18.55 -17.08 -2.40
C THR A 192 19.75 -17.50 -3.22
N GLN A 193 20.22 -16.72 -4.21
CA GLN A 193 21.30 -17.09 -5.14
C GLN A 193 22.63 -17.54 -4.48
N ARG A 194 22.96 -17.00 -3.32
CA ARG A 194 24.21 -17.27 -2.59
C ARG A 194 23.98 -17.65 -1.14
N MET A 195 22.78 -18.05 -0.82
CA MET A 195 22.40 -18.36 0.55
C MET A 195 22.76 -19.81 0.88
N PRO A 196 23.47 -20.07 1.99
CA PRO A 196 23.63 -21.41 2.50
C PRO A 196 22.28 -22.04 2.87
N TYR A 197 22.11 -23.32 2.55
CA TYR A 197 20.83 -24.02 2.74
C TYR A 197 20.32 -23.98 4.19
N LYS A 198 21.23 -23.93 5.16
CA LYS A 198 20.88 -23.84 6.60
C LYS A 198 20.03 -22.61 6.96
N TYR A 199 20.10 -21.53 6.17
CA TYR A 199 19.36 -20.28 6.42
C TYR A 199 18.04 -20.21 5.67
N LEU A 200 17.67 -21.21 4.88
CA LEU A 200 16.47 -21.16 4.02
C LEU A 200 15.19 -20.97 4.83
N SER A 201 15.03 -21.69 5.93
CA SER A 201 13.85 -21.58 6.81
C SER A 201 13.72 -20.16 7.39
N SER A 202 14.81 -19.62 7.94
CA SER A 202 14.83 -18.27 8.52
C SER A 202 14.59 -17.19 7.47
N TRP A 203 15.09 -17.37 6.24
CA TRP A 203 14.79 -16.46 5.13
C TRP A 203 13.32 -16.47 4.75
N ILE A 204 12.71 -17.66 4.60
CA ILE A 204 11.29 -17.78 4.27
C ILE A 204 10.43 -17.12 5.36
N CYS A 205 10.74 -17.37 6.63
CA CYS A 205 10.04 -16.75 7.75
C CYS A 205 10.13 -15.22 7.69
N THR A 206 11.34 -14.67 7.52
CA THR A 206 11.55 -13.21 7.41
C THR A 206 10.80 -12.62 6.22
N MET A 207 10.93 -13.27 5.07
CA MET A 207 10.29 -12.82 3.83
C MET A 207 8.76 -12.77 3.98
N LEU A 208 8.15 -13.82 4.53
CA LEU A 208 6.70 -13.88 4.74
C LEU A 208 6.24 -12.84 5.76
N THR A 209 6.97 -12.68 6.87
CA THR A 209 6.67 -11.68 7.89
C THR A 209 6.66 -10.26 7.32
N VAL A 210 7.69 -9.91 6.55
CA VAL A 210 7.75 -8.57 5.94
C VAL A 210 6.71 -8.40 4.86
N ARG A 211 6.61 -9.38 3.97
CA ARG A 211 5.71 -9.31 2.80
C ARG A 211 4.24 -9.31 3.18
N MET A 212 3.84 -10.13 4.15
CA MET A 212 2.42 -10.37 4.45
C MET A 212 1.91 -9.55 5.62
N VAL A 213 2.80 -9.15 6.53
CA VAL A 213 2.40 -8.53 7.80
C VAL A 213 2.95 -7.12 7.93
N LEU A 214 4.27 -6.96 8.09
CA LEU A 214 4.86 -5.68 8.47
C LEU A 214 4.71 -4.61 7.39
N ALA A 215 5.18 -4.89 6.19
CA ALA A 215 5.23 -3.86 5.15
C ALA A 215 3.85 -3.44 4.63
N PRO A 216 2.86 -4.35 4.44
CA PRO A 216 1.49 -3.92 4.12
C PRO A 216 0.85 -3.10 5.25
N SER A 217 1.02 -3.49 6.51
CA SER A 217 0.45 -2.74 7.64
C SER A 217 1.05 -1.34 7.76
N ILE A 218 2.38 -1.23 7.66
CA ILE A 218 3.09 0.06 7.66
C ILE A 218 2.66 0.90 6.45
N GLY A 219 2.64 0.29 5.26
CA GLY A 219 2.25 0.98 4.04
C GLY A 219 0.81 1.50 4.10
N THR A 220 -0.13 0.68 4.53
CA THR A 220 -1.53 1.08 4.67
C THR A 220 -1.69 2.18 5.72
N ALA A 221 -1.05 2.04 6.89
CA ALA A 221 -1.08 3.08 7.93
C ALA A 221 -0.52 4.41 7.41
N LEU A 222 0.62 4.39 6.73
CA LEU A 222 1.25 5.57 6.16
C LEU A 222 0.33 6.26 5.13
N TYR A 223 -0.14 5.50 4.14
CA TYR A 223 -0.97 6.06 3.07
C TYR A 223 -2.34 6.52 3.57
N SER A 224 -2.98 5.80 4.47
CA SER A 224 -4.28 6.19 5.02
C SER A 224 -4.19 7.46 5.87
N ASN A 225 -3.15 7.56 6.72
CA ASN A 225 -2.95 8.74 7.56
C ASN A 225 -2.68 9.99 6.73
N VAL A 226 -1.75 9.90 5.76
CA VAL A 226 -1.42 11.03 4.90
C VAL A 226 -2.60 11.39 4.00
N LEU A 227 -3.33 10.41 3.46
CA LEU A 227 -4.53 10.67 2.65
C LEU A 227 -5.58 11.46 3.46
N GLN A 228 -5.85 11.06 4.70
CA GLN A 228 -6.82 11.74 5.55
C GLN A 228 -6.37 13.17 5.89
N GLU A 229 -5.09 13.37 6.19
CA GLU A 229 -4.53 14.70 6.44
C GLU A 229 -4.70 15.61 5.21
N ARG A 230 -4.34 15.12 4.02
CA ARG A 230 -4.51 15.86 2.77
C ARG A 230 -5.98 16.11 2.44
N GLN A 231 -6.84 15.14 2.69
CA GLN A 231 -8.29 15.30 2.53
C GLN A 231 -8.83 16.43 3.41
N GLN A 232 -8.46 16.49 4.69
CA GLN A 232 -8.85 17.58 5.59
C GLN A 232 -8.31 18.94 5.13
N HIS A 233 -7.06 18.99 4.69
CA HIS A 233 -6.47 20.20 4.11
C HIS A 233 -7.28 20.72 2.91
N TYR A 234 -7.65 19.83 1.99
CA TYR A 234 -8.45 20.21 0.83
C TYR A 234 -9.90 20.56 1.20
N ILE A 235 -10.52 19.90 2.18
CA ILE A 235 -11.85 20.26 2.69
C ILE A 235 -11.83 21.71 3.20
N THR A 236 -10.85 22.06 4.05
CA THR A 236 -10.71 23.42 4.59
C THR A 236 -10.50 24.43 3.48
N ARG A 237 -9.63 24.15 2.51
CA ARG A 237 -9.35 25.03 1.37
C ARG A 237 -10.56 25.24 0.47
N TYR A 238 -11.32 24.19 0.19
CA TYR A 238 -12.52 24.29 -0.65
C TYR A 238 -13.68 24.92 0.09
N ALA A 239 -13.82 24.69 1.40
CA ALA A 239 -14.84 25.36 2.21
C ALA A 239 -14.64 26.87 2.23
N GLN A 240 -13.40 27.37 2.30
CA GLN A 240 -13.09 28.79 2.21
C GLN A 240 -13.53 29.43 0.87
N ASN A 241 -13.46 28.67 -0.23
CA ASN A 241 -13.87 29.15 -1.54
C ASN A 241 -15.39 29.09 -1.80
N VAL A 242 -16.14 28.44 -0.91
CA VAL A 242 -17.63 28.32 -0.98
C VAL A 242 -18.29 29.29 0.00
N ASP A 243 -17.62 30.40 0.32
CA ASP A 243 -18.23 31.45 1.11
C ASP A 243 -19.39 32.09 0.31
N MET A 244 -20.50 32.38 1.02
CA MET A 244 -21.66 33.04 0.43
C MET A 244 -21.37 34.42 -0.18
N MET A 245 -20.21 34.99 0.11
CA MET A 245 -19.73 36.23 -0.50
C MET A 245 -19.29 36.06 -1.97
N HIS A 246 -19.00 34.82 -2.43
CA HIS A 246 -18.72 34.57 -3.84
C HIS A 246 -20.03 34.43 -4.64
N PRO A 247 -20.28 35.31 -5.61
CA PRO A 247 -21.56 35.34 -6.33
C PRO A 247 -21.89 34.04 -7.06
N GLU A 248 -20.87 33.34 -7.60
CA GLU A 248 -21.07 32.04 -8.28
C GLU A 248 -21.47 30.92 -7.31
N ALA A 249 -20.85 30.88 -6.13
CA ALA A 249 -21.15 29.89 -5.11
C ALA A 249 -22.58 30.10 -4.54
N SER A 250 -22.92 31.35 -4.26
CA SER A 250 -24.28 31.71 -3.77
C SER A 250 -25.36 31.41 -4.82
N ALA A 251 -25.11 31.73 -6.09
CA ALA A 251 -26.04 31.43 -7.18
C ALA A 251 -26.25 29.89 -7.34
N SER A 252 -25.19 29.09 -7.34
CA SER A 252 -25.28 27.62 -7.41
C SER A 252 -26.03 27.03 -6.21
N PHE A 253 -25.79 27.55 -5.01
CA PHE A 253 -26.49 27.14 -3.80
C PHE A 253 -27.98 27.47 -3.89
N MET A 254 -28.32 28.70 -4.25
CA MET A 254 -29.73 29.15 -4.43
C MET A 254 -30.45 28.35 -5.52
N GLN A 255 -29.79 28.06 -6.63
CA GLN A 255 -30.36 27.20 -7.68
C GLN A 255 -30.67 25.78 -7.15
N THR A 256 -29.77 25.22 -6.30
CA THR A 256 -30.00 23.92 -5.66
C THR A 256 -31.20 23.98 -4.69
N VAL A 257 -31.31 25.05 -3.90
CA VAL A 257 -32.46 25.28 -2.99
C VAL A 257 -33.75 25.38 -3.78
N GLN A 258 -33.78 26.19 -4.84
CA GLN A 258 -34.98 26.32 -5.71
C GLN A 258 -35.37 24.99 -6.33
N GLY A 259 -34.40 24.22 -6.85
CA GLY A 259 -34.67 22.89 -7.41
C GLY A 259 -35.34 21.94 -6.41
N MET A 260 -34.93 21.98 -5.13
CA MET A 260 -35.54 21.18 -4.07
C MET A 260 -36.93 21.68 -3.66
N GLN A 261 -37.14 22.99 -3.69
CA GLN A 261 -38.47 23.56 -3.46
C GLN A 261 -39.48 23.18 -4.56
N TYR A 262 -39.05 23.14 -5.84
CA TYR A 262 -39.88 22.63 -6.94
C TYR A 262 -40.26 21.15 -6.77
N GLN A 263 -39.46 20.38 -6.01
CA GLN A 263 -39.78 18.99 -5.64
C GLN A 263 -40.75 18.90 -4.44
N GLY A 264 -41.33 20.02 -3.97
CA GLY A 264 -42.30 20.04 -2.89
C GLY A 264 -41.72 20.09 -1.47
N LYS A 265 -40.43 20.37 -1.30
CA LYS A 265 -39.82 20.53 0.02
C LYS A 265 -40.10 21.91 0.61
N SER A 266 -40.23 21.98 1.93
CA SER A 266 -40.30 23.24 2.63
C SER A 266 -39.00 24.05 2.44
N LYS A 267 -39.08 25.39 2.56
CA LYS A 267 -37.90 26.25 2.39
C LYS A 267 -36.76 25.86 3.33
N GLN A 268 -37.05 25.53 4.58
CA GLN A 268 -36.06 25.15 5.56
C GLN A 268 -35.42 23.78 5.25
N GLU A 269 -36.22 22.80 4.84
CA GLU A 269 -35.73 21.51 4.41
C GLU A 269 -34.88 21.62 3.14
N ALA A 270 -35.27 22.42 2.16
CA ALA A 270 -34.55 22.66 0.94
C ALA A 270 -33.18 23.28 1.22
N VAL A 271 -33.08 24.25 2.13
CA VAL A 271 -31.80 24.85 2.56
C VAL A 271 -30.88 23.80 3.24
N ASN A 272 -31.43 23.01 4.17
CA ASN A 272 -30.66 21.97 4.85
C ASN A 272 -30.16 20.90 3.89
N MET A 273 -30.98 20.46 2.95
CA MET A 273 -30.60 19.48 1.93
C MET A 273 -29.56 20.05 0.95
N ALA A 274 -29.70 21.32 0.54
CA ALA A 274 -28.71 21.99 -0.30
C ALA A 274 -27.35 22.12 0.41
N ALA A 275 -27.36 22.48 1.70
CA ALA A 275 -26.15 22.55 2.49
C ALA A 275 -25.46 21.16 2.62
N THR A 276 -26.23 20.10 2.87
CA THR A 276 -25.71 18.72 2.92
C THR A 276 -25.15 18.27 1.57
N SER A 277 -25.85 18.60 0.46
CA SER A 277 -25.38 18.30 -0.89
C SER A 277 -24.07 19.02 -1.22
N THR A 278 -23.97 20.30 -0.88
CA THR A 278 -22.75 21.12 -1.08
C THR A 278 -21.59 20.56 -0.25
N LYS A 279 -21.81 20.23 1.02
CA LYS A 279 -20.82 19.58 1.87
C LYS A 279 -20.33 18.25 1.25
N GLY A 280 -21.26 17.43 0.75
CA GLY A 280 -20.91 16.17 0.09
C GLY A 280 -20.07 16.38 -1.17
N ARG A 281 -20.38 17.39 -2.01
CA ARG A 281 -19.57 17.73 -3.19
C ARG A 281 -18.17 18.18 -2.81
N ILE A 282 -18.02 19.04 -1.79
CA ILE A 282 -16.72 19.47 -1.29
C ILE A 282 -15.90 18.27 -0.82
N GLN A 283 -16.51 17.37 -0.07
CA GLN A 283 -15.84 16.18 0.45
C GLN A 283 -15.35 15.25 -0.68
N VAL A 284 -16.17 15.03 -1.70
CA VAL A 284 -15.78 14.23 -2.88
C VAL A 284 -14.61 14.90 -3.61
N GLN A 285 -14.69 16.20 -3.91
CA GLN A 285 -13.61 16.91 -4.60
C GLN A 285 -12.32 16.96 -3.78
N ALA A 286 -12.41 17.16 -2.48
CA ALA A 286 -11.26 17.12 -1.58
C ALA A 286 -10.58 15.73 -1.59
N THR A 287 -11.38 14.67 -1.57
CA THR A 287 -10.85 13.29 -1.64
C THR A 287 -10.16 13.04 -2.98
N LEU A 288 -10.76 13.45 -4.10
CA LEU A 288 -10.17 13.30 -5.43
C LEU A 288 -8.83 14.06 -5.53
N SER A 289 -8.77 15.28 -5.03
CA SER A 289 -7.54 16.07 -5.04
C SER A 289 -6.45 15.46 -4.17
N ALA A 290 -6.82 14.94 -2.99
CA ALA A 290 -5.90 14.23 -2.11
C ALA A 290 -5.36 12.95 -2.77
N VAL A 291 -6.23 12.14 -3.39
CA VAL A 291 -5.82 10.93 -4.14
C VAL A 291 -4.88 11.27 -5.30
N LYS A 292 -5.17 12.33 -6.05
CA LYS A 292 -4.32 12.80 -7.15
C LYS A 292 -2.93 13.20 -6.66
N GLU A 293 -2.85 14.00 -5.59
CA GLU A 293 -1.58 14.40 -4.98
C GLU A 293 -0.77 13.19 -4.51
N MET A 294 -1.42 12.26 -3.82
CA MET A 294 -0.79 11.04 -3.33
C MET A 294 -0.32 10.10 -4.45
N ALA A 295 -1.04 10.04 -5.56
CA ALA A 295 -0.60 9.31 -6.76
C ALA A 295 0.68 9.94 -7.32
N GLY A 296 0.79 11.27 -7.35
CA GLY A 296 2.00 11.98 -7.73
C GLY A 296 3.19 11.67 -6.81
N TRP A 297 2.98 11.68 -5.50
CA TRP A 297 4.04 11.32 -4.54
C TRP A 297 4.49 9.86 -4.68
N THR A 298 3.54 8.97 -4.95
CA THR A 298 3.86 7.56 -5.21
C THR A 298 4.70 7.40 -6.49
N LEU A 299 4.41 8.17 -7.54
CA LEU A 299 5.23 8.21 -8.75
C LEU A 299 6.67 8.61 -8.44
N TYR A 300 6.88 9.72 -7.70
CA TYR A 300 8.23 10.14 -7.30
C TYR A 300 8.94 9.10 -6.44
N ALA A 301 8.24 8.47 -5.51
CA ALA A 301 8.79 7.39 -4.69
C ALA A 301 9.21 6.17 -5.54
N CYS A 302 8.43 5.78 -6.54
CA CYS A 302 8.78 4.71 -7.48
C CYS A 302 10.00 5.08 -8.33
N LEU A 303 10.09 6.31 -8.83
CA LEU A 303 11.26 6.79 -9.58
C LEU A 303 12.52 6.81 -8.70
N PHE A 304 12.40 7.26 -7.47
CA PHE A 304 13.49 7.20 -6.50
C PHE A 304 13.95 5.75 -6.27
N CYS A 305 13.03 4.82 -6.03
CA CYS A 305 13.34 3.40 -5.88
C CYS A 305 14.00 2.81 -7.13
N MET A 306 13.55 3.18 -8.32
CA MET A 306 14.14 2.76 -9.60
C MET A 306 15.61 3.22 -9.69
N ILE A 307 15.90 4.49 -9.44
CA ILE A 307 17.26 5.04 -9.46
C ILE A 307 18.12 4.37 -8.38
N PHE A 308 17.59 4.26 -7.16
CA PHE A 308 18.28 3.64 -6.04
C PHE A 308 18.71 2.21 -6.35
N VAL A 309 17.81 1.41 -6.94
CA VAL A 309 18.09 0.03 -7.34
C VAL A 309 19.19 -0.03 -8.41
N VAL A 310 19.21 0.88 -9.38
CA VAL A 310 20.24 0.88 -10.44
C VAL A 310 21.62 1.25 -9.90
N VAL A 311 21.69 2.14 -8.90
CA VAL A 311 22.95 2.61 -8.29
C VAL A 311 23.56 1.58 -7.35
N LEU A 312 22.73 0.71 -6.74
CA LEU A 312 23.24 -0.30 -5.80
C LEU A 312 24.25 -1.26 -6.46
N PRO A 313 25.34 -1.59 -5.76
CA PRO A 313 26.32 -2.56 -6.23
C PRO A 313 25.82 -4.00 -6.05
N TYR A 314 25.46 -4.64 -7.16
CA TYR A 314 25.05 -6.05 -7.20
C TYR A 314 26.23 -7.00 -7.31
N PRO A 315 26.17 -8.20 -6.67
CA PRO A 315 27.11 -9.25 -6.95
C PRO A 315 26.95 -9.75 -8.39
N LYS A 316 28.09 -10.03 -9.07
CA LYS A 316 28.05 -10.59 -10.44
C LYS A 316 27.17 -11.84 -10.48
N ARG A 317 26.28 -11.92 -11.47
CA ARG A 317 25.42 -13.08 -11.68
C ARG A 317 26.29 -14.26 -12.06
N LYS A 318 26.26 -15.36 -11.30
CA LYS A 318 26.74 -16.66 -11.80
C LYS A 318 25.64 -17.21 -12.67
N LEU A 319 25.88 -17.31 -13.98
CA LEU A 319 25.04 -18.10 -14.86
C LEU A 319 25.05 -19.54 -14.32
N LEU A 320 23.90 -20.11 -14.11
CA LEU A 320 23.75 -21.55 -13.89
C LEU A 320 24.13 -22.20 -15.21
N THR A 321 25.41 -22.62 -15.31
CA THR A 321 25.88 -23.56 -16.34
C THR A 321 25.47 -24.95 -15.93
#